data_90f6ec0eb0bc8a8688625d1a2539e251
#
_entry.id   90f6ec0eb0bc8a8688625d1a2539e251
#
_cell.length_a   1.000
_cell.length_b   1.000
_cell.length_c   1.000
_cell.angle_alpha   90.00
_cell.angle_beta   90.00
_cell.angle_gamma   90.00
#
_symmetry.space_group_name_H-M   'P 1'
#
loop_
_entity.id
_entity.type
_entity.pdbx_description
1 polymer ?
#
loop_
_entity_poly.entity_id
_entity_poly.type
_entity_poly.pdbx_seq_one_letter_code
_entity_poly.pdbx_strand_id
1 'polypeptide(L)'
;MMFHLHSSKITQRITFVMILLIVVSSVIIGGTVSLYSGNMFKQNSYAQIVTIQEQLTKNINTCLNLALQQFLYLEIDPDFIEIASKKSQDDMPFLEQYVSLRHLFSKYRSQQSGVIDSILFYRSDGELFSEYLYDSHADGIDAAFLEKARKNYPAPVWCYPGVTATKMSSGEEKEYITLFCAMEHEGEEIGVLIFNIKVSALKSIFDDIAIKPSEYKMLVCNEKKEVIVSFGNKDIKGIDWEKAETGKYPDESEIKNNSQFVISSPVEFGGFSLVTVFAGSLITNQYRLIMKCLLYCCVICFLSFIIIAYIVSG
;
A
#
# COMPACT_ATOMS: atom_id res chain seq x y z
N MET A 1 -35.42 -69.57 -25.75
CA MET A 1 -34.18 -68.86 -26.20
C MET A 1 -34.43 -67.44 -26.84
N MET A 2 -35.62 -67.23 -27.41
CA MET A 2 -35.95 -65.87 -28.06
C MET A 2 -36.24 -64.77 -27.05
N PHE A 3 -36.76 -65.06 -25.88
CA PHE A 3 -37.08 -64.06 -24.86
C PHE A 3 -35.87 -63.37 -24.24
N HIS A 4 -34.74 -64.05 -24.14
CA HIS A 4 -33.48 -63.44 -23.59
C HIS A 4 -32.83 -62.44 -24.49
N LEU A 5 -32.91 -62.62 -25.82
CA LEU A 5 -32.33 -61.67 -26.80
C LEU A 5 -33.09 -60.33 -26.89
N HIS A 6 -34.42 -60.37 -26.66
CA HIS A 6 -35.26 -59.19 -26.70
C HIS A 6 -35.14 -58.34 -25.41
N SER A 7 -35.00 -59.00 -24.26
CA SER A 7 -34.73 -58.40 -22.95
C SER A 7 -33.40 -57.63 -22.94
N SER A 8 -32.34 -58.23 -23.50
CA SER A 8 -31.03 -57.62 -23.60
C SER A 8 -31.03 -56.28 -24.41
N LYS A 9 -31.75 -56.23 -25.52
CA LYS A 9 -31.88 -55.02 -26.35
C LYS A 9 -32.65 -53.90 -25.67
N ILE A 10 -33.68 -54.21 -24.90
CA ILE A 10 -34.45 -53.24 -24.14
C ILE A 10 -33.62 -52.68 -23.00
N THR A 11 -32.92 -53.53 -22.26
CA THR A 11 -32.03 -53.15 -21.18
C THR A 11 -30.89 -52.22 -21.69
N GLN A 12 -30.27 -52.55 -22.82
CA GLN A 12 -29.23 -51.71 -23.44
C GLN A 12 -29.78 -50.31 -23.86
N ARG A 13 -30.98 -50.22 -24.39
CA ARG A 13 -31.59 -48.94 -24.74
C ARG A 13 -31.90 -48.08 -23.51
N ILE A 14 -32.45 -48.70 -22.47
CA ILE A 14 -32.70 -47.99 -21.18
C ILE A 14 -31.40 -47.48 -20.59
N THR A 15 -30.35 -48.35 -20.52
CA THR A 15 -29.04 -47.94 -20.03
C THR A 15 -28.44 -46.80 -20.82
N PHE A 16 -28.54 -46.83 -22.16
CA PHE A 16 -28.07 -45.76 -23.02
C PHE A 16 -28.84 -44.45 -22.77
N VAL A 17 -30.15 -44.47 -22.62
CA VAL A 17 -30.96 -43.27 -22.32
C VAL A 17 -30.61 -42.71 -20.96
N MET A 18 -30.41 -43.56 -19.94
CA MET A 18 -29.99 -43.12 -18.60
C MET A 18 -28.59 -42.49 -18.60
N ILE A 19 -27.63 -43.05 -19.31
CA ILE A 19 -26.29 -42.49 -19.48
C ILE A 19 -26.40 -41.12 -20.17
N LEU A 20 -27.16 -41.01 -21.26
CA LEU A 20 -27.34 -39.75 -21.97
C LEU A 20 -27.96 -38.67 -21.07
N LEU A 21 -28.95 -39.03 -20.27
CA LEU A 21 -29.61 -38.10 -19.36
C LEU A 21 -28.66 -37.59 -18.25
N ILE A 22 -27.82 -38.50 -17.72
CA ILE A 22 -26.78 -38.12 -16.72
C ILE A 22 -25.72 -37.22 -17.33
N VAL A 23 -25.26 -37.49 -18.55
CA VAL A 23 -24.26 -36.65 -19.24
C VAL A 23 -24.84 -35.26 -19.49
N VAL A 24 -26.05 -35.17 -20.02
CA VAL A 24 -26.70 -33.91 -20.30
C VAL A 24 -26.89 -33.07 -19.01
N SER A 25 -27.39 -33.70 -17.95
CA SER A 25 -27.57 -33.03 -16.65
C SER A 25 -26.24 -32.60 -16.05
N SER A 26 -25.19 -33.41 -16.14
CA SER A 26 -23.85 -33.05 -15.66
C SER A 26 -23.26 -31.86 -16.43
N VAL A 27 -23.45 -31.78 -17.75
CA VAL A 27 -23.00 -30.66 -18.58
C VAL A 27 -23.76 -29.38 -18.23
N ILE A 28 -25.08 -29.47 -18.05
CA ILE A 28 -25.89 -28.31 -17.67
C ILE A 28 -25.49 -27.79 -16.28
N ILE A 29 -25.43 -28.67 -15.29
CA ILE A 29 -25.05 -28.30 -13.92
C ILE A 29 -23.62 -27.77 -13.89
N GLY A 30 -22.67 -28.47 -14.51
CA GLY A 30 -21.28 -28.02 -14.60
C GLY A 30 -21.12 -26.67 -15.30
N GLY A 31 -21.85 -26.43 -16.37
CA GLY A 31 -21.85 -25.18 -17.10
C GLY A 31 -22.43 -24.02 -16.28
N THR A 32 -23.58 -24.21 -15.65
CA THR A 32 -24.21 -23.17 -14.81
C THR A 32 -23.39 -22.85 -13.59
N VAL A 33 -22.90 -23.86 -12.87
CA VAL A 33 -22.00 -23.67 -11.71
C VAL A 33 -20.72 -22.95 -12.13
N SER A 34 -20.14 -23.30 -13.27
CA SER A 34 -18.94 -22.66 -13.80
C SER A 34 -19.14 -21.16 -14.08
N LEU A 35 -20.22 -20.81 -14.77
CA LEU A 35 -20.52 -19.40 -15.10
C LEU A 35 -20.79 -18.58 -13.83
N TYR A 36 -21.61 -19.12 -12.91
CA TYR A 36 -21.93 -18.43 -11.66
C TYR A 36 -20.71 -18.26 -10.74
N SER A 37 -19.97 -19.37 -10.51
CA SER A 37 -18.78 -19.33 -9.69
C SER A 37 -17.70 -18.42 -10.27
N GLY A 38 -17.57 -18.34 -11.60
CA GLY A 38 -16.62 -17.49 -12.27
C GLY A 38 -16.84 -16.02 -11.95
N ASN A 39 -18.06 -15.56 -12.03
CA ASN A 39 -18.41 -14.15 -11.75
C ASN A 39 -18.26 -13.82 -10.26
N MET A 40 -18.73 -14.70 -9.39
CA MET A 40 -18.60 -14.56 -7.95
C MET A 40 -17.11 -14.51 -7.52
N PHE A 41 -16.27 -15.37 -8.13
CA PHE A 41 -14.84 -15.39 -7.83
C PHE A 41 -14.12 -14.12 -8.23
N LYS A 42 -14.45 -13.56 -9.40
CA LYS A 42 -13.90 -12.28 -9.85
C LYS A 42 -14.26 -11.14 -8.91
N GLN A 43 -15.52 -11.05 -8.50
CA GLN A 43 -15.99 -10.04 -7.56
C GLN A 43 -15.31 -10.17 -6.20
N ASN A 44 -15.20 -11.39 -5.66
CA ASN A 44 -14.53 -11.64 -4.38
C ASN A 44 -13.04 -11.31 -4.42
N SER A 45 -12.33 -11.67 -5.50
CA SER A 45 -10.91 -11.35 -5.66
C SER A 45 -10.68 -9.84 -5.73
N TYR A 46 -11.53 -9.12 -6.46
CA TYR A 46 -11.46 -7.67 -6.50
C TYR A 46 -11.76 -7.04 -5.13
N ALA A 47 -12.82 -7.50 -4.44
CA ALA A 47 -13.15 -7.02 -3.11
C ALA A 47 -12.00 -7.24 -2.10
N GLN A 48 -11.31 -8.37 -2.18
CA GLN A 48 -10.12 -8.63 -1.36
C GLN A 48 -9.00 -7.62 -1.63
N ILE A 49 -8.73 -7.30 -2.89
CA ILE A 49 -7.70 -6.32 -3.26
C ILE A 49 -8.07 -4.93 -2.73
N VAL A 50 -9.32 -4.51 -2.88
CA VAL A 50 -9.82 -3.24 -2.33
C VAL A 50 -9.64 -3.21 -0.81
N THR A 51 -10.03 -4.28 -0.11
CA THR A 51 -9.88 -4.39 1.35
C THR A 51 -8.40 -4.28 1.78
N ILE A 52 -7.49 -4.95 1.06
CA ILE A 52 -6.05 -4.85 1.33
C ILE A 52 -5.56 -3.42 1.10
N GLN A 53 -5.99 -2.78 0.02
CA GLN A 53 -5.64 -1.39 -0.26
C GLN A 53 -6.11 -0.44 0.84
N GLU A 54 -7.35 -0.57 1.29
CA GLU A 54 -7.90 0.23 2.40
C GLU A 54 -7.12 0.00 3.70
N GLN A 55 -6.78 -1.25 4.00
CA GLN A 55 -5.98 -1.59 5.18
C GLN A 55 -4.58 -0.98 5.11
N LEU A 56 -3.91 -1.06 3.96
CA LEU A 56 -2.60 -0.46 3.76
C LEU A 56 -2.64 1.06 3.85
N THR A 57 -3.65 1.70 3.23
CA THR A 57 -3.86 3.14 3.34
C THR A 57 -4.04 3.56 4.80
N LYS A 58 -4.82 2.80 5.57
CA LYS A 58 -4.98 3.02 7.01
C LYS A 58 -3.68 2.85 7.79
N ASN A 59 -2.87 1.86 7.46
CA ASN A 59 -1.58 1.64 8.10
C ASN A 59 -0.59 2.78 7.78
N ILE A 60 -0.58 3.27 6.52
CA ILE A 60 0.21 4.44 6.12
C ILE A 60 -0.24 5.67 6.89
N ASN A 61 -1.56 5.93 6.95
CA ASN A 61 -2.12 7.04 7.73
C ASN A 61 -1.73 6.93 9.21
N THR A 62 -1.79 5.76 9.80
CA THR A 62 -1.37 5.53 11.19
C THR A 62 0.11 5.84 11.38
N CYS A 63 0.99 5.40 10.47
CA CYS A 63 2.42 5.66 10.51
C CYS A 63 2.73 7.17 10.45
N LEU A 64 2.12 7.89 9.52
CA LEU A 64 2.29 9.34 9.37
C LEU A 64 1.67 10.11 10.54
N ASN A 65 0.52 9.66 11.05
CA ASN A 65 -0.11 10.27 12.21
C ASN A 65 0.72 10.13 13.49
N LEU A 66 1.43 9.02 13.69
CA LEU A 66 2.37 8.88 14.81
C LEU A 66 3.48 9.94 14.75
N ALA A 67 4.01 10.22 13.58
CA ALA A 67 5.00 11.28 13.41
C ALA A 67 4.40 12.66 13.67
N LEU A 68 3.20 12.93 13.16
CA LEU A 68 2.49 14.18 13.39
C LEU A 68 2.18 14.41 14.87
N GLN A 69 1.76 13.37 15.61
CA GLN A 69 1.51 13.50 17.04
C GLN A 69 2.77 13.87 17.81
N GLN A 70 3.92 13.24 17.50
CA GLN A 70 5.18 13.61 18.15
C GLN A 70 5.61 15.03 17.80
N PHE A 71 5.37 15.45 16.56
CA PHE A 71 5.59 16.81 16.12
C PHE A 71 4.77 17.81 16.95
N LEU A 72 3.45 17.58 17.05
CA LEU A 72 2.55 18.45 17.82
C LEU A 72 2.88 18.48 19.31
N TYR A 73 3.29 17.34 19.90
CA TYR A 73 3.73 17.31 21.29
C TYR A 73 4.99 18.14 21.54
N LEU A 74 5.98 18.07 20.64
CA LEU A 74 7.19 18.87 20.77
C LEU A 74 6.89 20.35 20.52
N GLU A 75 6.02 20.67 19.57
CA GLU A 75 5.61 22.05 19.24
C GLU A 75 5.03 22.80 20.45
N ILE A 76 4.28 22.10 21.31
CA ILE A 76 3.68 22.70 22.50
C ILE A 76 4.46 22.43 23.79
N ASP A 77 5.61 21.76 23.74
CA ASP A 77 6.41 21.45 24.93
C ASP A 77 7.00 22.77 25.49
N PRO A 78 6.68 23.12 26.75
CA PRO A 78 7.15 24.38 27.34
C PRO A 78 8.67 24.47 27.41
N ASP A 79 9.36 23.36 27.68
CA ASP A 79 10.82 23.31 27.75
C ASP A 79 11.43 23.59 26.36
N PHE A 80 10.81 23.03 25.30
CA PHE A 80 11.22 23.30 23.93
C PHE A 80 11.05 24.79 23.56
N ILE A 81 9.87 25.35 23.82
CA ILE A 81 9.55 26.74 23.49
C ILE A 81 10.49 27.68 24.25
N GLU A 82 10.69 27.46 25.55
CA GLU A 82 11.58 28.29 26.38
C GLU A 82 13.02 28.28 25.84
N ILE A 83 13.57 27.10 25.49
CA ILE A 83 14.93 26.99 25.02
C ILE A 83 15.05 27.55 23.57
N ALA A 84 14.09 27.23 22.70
CA ALA A 84 14.10 27.64 21.29
C ALA A 84 13.96 29.14 21.09
N SER A 85 13.21 29.83 21.96
CA SER A 85 13.00 31.29 21.90
C SER A 85 14.18 32.12 22.38
N LYS A 86 15.11 31.53 23.19
CA LYS A 86 16.28 32.26 23.71
C LYS A 86 17.31 32.55 22.61
N LYS A 87 17.76 33.82 22.48
CA LYS A 87 18.84 34.18 21.57
C LYS A 87 20.19 33.81 22.18
N SER A 88 21.09 33.26 21.37
CA SER A 88 22.41 32.72 21.80
C SER A 88 23.30 33.69 22.55
N GLN A 89 23.09 35.00 22.44
CA GLN A 89 24.03 35.97 22.95
C GLN A 89 23.73 36.52 24.35
N ASP A 90 22.47 36.50 24.77
CA ASP A 90 22.05 37.21 25.97
C ASP A 90 21.65 36.35 27.17
N ASP A 91 21.02 35.18 26.94
CA ASP A 91 20.35 34.47 28.02
C ASP A 91 20.87 33.02 28.25
N MET A 92 21.51 32.38 27.25
CA MET A 92 22.00 31.00 27.35
C MET A 92 23.19 30.78 26.40
N PRO A 93 24.33 30.19 26.86
CA PRO A 93 25.41 29.81 25.96
C PRO A 93 24.92 28.84 24.89
N PHE A 94 25.34 29.04 23.62
CA PHE A 94 24.94 28.22 22.47
C PHE A 94 25.10 26.72 22.73
N LEU A 95 26.18 26.31 23.38
CA LEU A 95 26.43 24.90 23.66
C LEU A 95 25.42 24.31 24.63
N GLU A 96 25.01 25.06 25.65
CA GLU A 96 24.01 24.60 26.62
C GLU A 96 22.63 24.47 25.96
N GLN A 97 22.25 25.44 25.14
CA GLN A 97 21.03 25.41 24.34
C GLN A 97 21.02 24.22 23.39
N TYR A 98 22.16 23.99 22.69
CA TYR A 98 22.31 22.85 21.79
C TYR A 98 22.15 21.52 22.49
N VAL A 99 22.78 21.32 23.64
CA VAL A 99 22.69 20.09 24.42
C VAL A 99 21.25 19.86 24.92
N SER A 100 20.58 20.92 25.38
CA SER A 100 19.21 20.83 25.88
C SER A 100 18.21 20.48 24.77
N LEU A 101 18.27 21.15 23.62
CA LEU A 101 17.44 20.83 22.46
C LEU A 101 17.71 19.42 21.94
N ARG A 102 18.97 19.01 21.88
CA ARG A 102 19.37 17.66 21.49
C ARG A 102 18.75 16.60 22.40
N HIS A 103 18.72 16.84 23.71
CA HIS A 103 18.11 15.92 24.67
C HIS A 103 16.58 15.80 24.43
N LEU A 104 15.91 16.92 24.18
CA LEU A 104 14.48 16.92 23.83
C LEU A 104 14.24 16.16 22.52
N PHE A 105 14.99 16.44 21.47
CA PHE A 105 14.84 15.74 20.20
C PHE A 105 15.05 14.24 20.32
N SER A 106 16.07 13.82 21.09
CA SER A 106 16.32 12.41 21.37
C SER A 106 15.17 11.77 22.14
N LYS A 107 14.58 12.46 23.12
CA LYS A 107 13.40 12.01 23.87
C LYS A 107 12.23 11.74 22.94
N TYR A 108 11.85 12.71 22.09
CA TYR A 108 10.71 12.60 21.20
C TYR A 108 10.95 11.59 20.06
N ARG A 109 12.13 11.59 19.45
CA ARG A 109 12.51 10.60 18.44
C ARG A 109 12.50 9.17 18.99
N SER A 110 12.99 8.94 20.20
CA SER A 110 13.09 7.60 20.77
C SER A 110 11.72 6.94 20.97
N GLN A 111 10.66 7.72 21.20
CA GLN A 111 9.30 7.22 21.34
C GLN A 111 8.76 6.61 20.04
N GLN A 112 9.26 7.07 18.89
CA GLN A 112 8.85 6.62 17.54
C GLN A 112 10.08 6.36 16.64
N SER A 113 11.11 5.74 17.19
CA SER A 113 12.38 5.51 16.49
C SER A 113 12.28 4.62 15.24
N GLY A 114 11.19 3.84 15.11
CA GLY A 114 10.87 3.07 13.92
C GLY A 114 10.39 3.95 12.75
N VAL A 115 9.82 5.12 13.04
CA VAL A 115 9.20 6.03 12.07
C VAL A 115 10.04 7.28 11.87
N ILE A 116 10.42 7.97 12.96
CA ILE A 116 11.18 9.23 12.93
C ILE A 116 12.67 8.91 12.84
N ASP A 117 13.37 9.49 11.85
CA ASP A 117 14.82 9.40 11.72
C ASP A 117 15.53 10.50 12.49
N SER A 118 15.14 11.74 12.26
CA SER A 118 15.77 12.90 12.88
C SER A 118 14.78 14.04 13.09
N ILE A 119 15.08 14.89 14.08
CA ILE A 119 14.38 16.11 14.40
C ILE A 119 15.38 17.26 14.29
N LEU A 120 14.98 18.34 13.61
CA LEU A 120 15.79 19.52 13.42
C LEU A 120 14.96 20.76 13.77
N PHE A 121 15.61 21.80 14.22
CA PHE A 121 15.03 23.11 14.41
C PHE A 121 15.92 24.17 13.77
N TYR A 122 15.37 24.83 12.76
CA TYR A 122 16.03 25.94 12.09
C TYR A 122 15.51 27.25 12.68
N ARG A 123 16.34 27.89 13.53
CA ARG A 123 15.96 29.11 14.22
C ARG A 123 15.92 30.32 13.27
N SER A 124 15.13 31.32 13.64
CA SER A 124 14.93 32.55 12.82
C SER A 124 16.20 33.34 12.55
N ASP A 125 17.25 33.21 13.39
CA ASP A 125 18.56 33.82 13.20
C ASP A 125 19.52 33.04 12.28
N GLY A 126 19.06 31.90 11.74
CA GLY A 126 19.81 31.08 10.81
C GLY A 126 20.59 29.91 11.44
N GLU A 127 20.50 29.72 12.75
CA GLU A 127 21.16 28.60 13.41
C GLU A 127 20.31 27.32 13.27
N LEU A 128 21.01 26.20 12.99
CA LEU A 128 20.42 24.86 12.89
C LEU A 128 20.76 24.01 14.11
N PHE A 129 19.73 23.55 14.78
CA PHE A 129 19.83 22.57 15.88
C PHE A 129 19.39 21.20 15.40
N SER A 130 20.19 20.19 15.72
CA SER A 130 19.96 18.82 15.31
C SER A 130 20.37 17.85 16.42
N GLU A 131 19.82 16.66 16.41
CA GLU A 131 20.23 15.60 17.32
C GLU A 131 21.71 15.18 17.08
N TYR A 132 22.20 15.36 15.85
CA TYR A 132 23.56 14.97 15.44
C TYR A 132 24.50 16.17 15.37
N LEU A 133 25.62 16.11 16.10
CA LEU A 133 26.60 17.19 16.26
C LEU A 133 27.24 17.71 14.95
N TYR A 134 27.12 16.96 13.86
CA TYR A 134 27.80 17.26 12.58
C TYR A 134 26.96 18.07 11.59
N ASP A 135 25.72 18.37 11.93
CA ASP A 135 24.75 18.99 11.00
C ASP A 135 24.64 20.51 11.12
N SER A 136 25.66 21.17 11.74
CA SER A 136 25.64 22.62 12.00
C SER A 136 25.71 23.52 10.76
N HIS A 137 25.71 22.98 9.55
CA HIS A 137 25.70 23.77 8.32
C HIS A 137 24.31 23.72 7.67
N ALA A 138 23.66 24.88 7.67
CA ALA A 138 22.36 25.11 7.03
C ALA A 138 22.36 24.94 5.48
N ASP A 139 23.49 24.56 4.90
CA ASP A 139 23.67 24.42 3.45
C ASP A 139 22.77 23.36 2.79
N GLY A 140 21.99 22.61 3.58
CA GLY A 140 21.09 21.56 3.09
C GLY A 140 19.58 21.86 3.15
N ILE A 141 19.15 22.97 3.77
CA ILE A 141 17.72 23.30 3.85
C ILE A 141 17.36 24.27 2.74
N ASP A 142 16.54 23.82 1.79
CA ASP A 142 16.06 24.66 0.70
C ASP A 142 15.22 25.83 1.26
N ALA A 143 15.61 27.06 0.94
CA ALA A 143 14.89 28.27 1.33
C ALA A 143 13.42 28.25 0.90
N ALA A 144 13.08 27.57 -0.20
CA ALA A 144 11.72 27.42 -0.67
C ALA A 144 10.85 26.61 0.31
N PHE A 145 11.43 25.61 1.01
CA PHE A 145 10.70 24.88 2.05
C PHE A 145 10.44 25.74 3.27
N LEU A 146 11.42 26.52 3.71
CA LEU A 146 11.26 27.44 4.84
C LEU A 146 10.17 28.47 4.55
N GLU A 147 10.19 29.05 3.36
CA GLU A 147 9.15 29.99 2.93
C GLU A 147 7.76 29.33 2.86
N LYS A 148 7.69 28.08 2.40
CA LYS A 148 6.45 27.30 2.36
C LYS A 148 5.92 27.02 3.77
N ALA A 149 6.79 26.74 4.75
CA ALA A 149 6.40 26.56 6.14
C ALA A 149 5.76 27.82 6.70
N ARG A 150 6.42 28.98 6.49
CA ARG A 150 5.93 30.27 6.95
C ARG A 150 4.58 30.66 6.38
N LYS A 151 4.39 30.43 5.06
CA LYS A 151 3.12 30.73 4.38
C LYS A 151 1.95 29.88 4.84
N ASN A 152 2.20 28.67 5.33
CA ASN A 152 1.15 27.74 5.75
C ASN A 152 0.90 27.74 7.26
N TYR A 153 1.65 28.52 8.04
CA TYR A 153 1.45 28.62 9.47
C TYR A 153 -0.03 28.89 9.84
N PRO A 154 -0.62 28.24 10.84
CA PRO A 154 -0.02 27.25 11.75
C PRO A 154 -0.06 25.80 11.26
N ALA A 155 -0.46 25.52 10.03
CA ALA A 155 -0.61 24.18 9.52
C ALA A 155 0.75 23.56 9.13
N PRO A 156 1.06 22.34 9.60
CA PRO A 156 2.28 21.64 9.20
C PRO A 156 2.23 21.26 7.71
N VAL A 157 3.39 21.27 7.07
CA VAL A 157 3.56 20.97 5.65
C VAL A 157 4.33 19.67 5.49
N TRP A 158 3.85 18.84 4.59
CA TRP A 158 4.51 17.60 4.19
C TRP A 158 5.23 17.79 2.86
N CYS A 159 6.40 17.18 2.70
CA CYS A 159 7.09 17.17 1.42
C CYS A 159 7.86 15.87 1.15
N TYR A 160 8.04 15.59 -0.13
CA TYR A 160 8.92 14.56 -0.66
C TYR A 160 9.51 15.04 -2.01
N PRO A 161 10.80 14.83 -2.30
CA PRO A 161 11.82 14.31 -1.40
C PRO A 161 11.99 15.20 -0.16
N GLY A 162 12.33 14.55 0.96
CA GLY A 162 12.50 15.24 2.23
C GLY A 162 13.77 16.08 2.25
N VAL A 163 13.84 16.93 3.27
CA VAL A 163 15.02 17.75 3.55
C VAL A 163 16.15 16.82 4.01
N THR A 164 17.16 16.64 3.19
CA THR A 164 18.39 15.96 3.59
C THR A 164 19.22 16.92 4.41
N ALA A 165 19.09 16.83 5.73
CA ALA A 165 20.13 17.36 6.59
C ALA A 165 21.30 16.39 6.48
N THR A 166 22.31 16.78 5.73
CA THR A 166 23.62 16.14 5.56
C THR A 166 23.70 14.85 4.74
N LYS A 167 24.63 14.85 3.83
CA LYS A 167 25.32 13.66 3.34
C LYS A 167 26.02 13.00 4.55
N MET A 168 25.33 12.10 5.25
CA MET A 168 25.99 11.29 6.26
C MET A 168 27.17 10.55 5.60
N SER A 169 28.25 10.45 6.32
CA SER A 169 29.53 9.80 5.97
C SER A 169 29.40 8.32 5.53
N SER A 170 28.19 7.74 5.54
CA SER A 170 27.92 6.37 5.12
C SER A 170 27.67 6.19 3.61
N GLY A 171 27.62 7.27 2.83
CA GLY A 171 27.44 7.17 1.36
C GLY A 171 26.07 6.68 0.88
N GLU A 172 25.16 6.31 1.76
CA GLU A 172 23.79 5.95 1.41
C GLU A 172 22.90 7.20 1.43
N GLU A 173 22.33 7.55 0.28
CA GLU A 173 21.24 8.53 0.21
C GLU A 173 20.01 7.94 0.90
N LYS A 174 19.76 8.37 2.13
CA LYS A 174 18.53 8.02 2.82
C LYS A 174 17.39 8.90 2.27
N GLU A 175 16.33 8.26 1.87
CA GLU A 175 15.11 8.93 1.43
C GLU A 175 14.21 9.22 2.63
N TYR A 176 13.74 10.47 2.73
CA TYR A 176 12.84 10.92 3.80
C TYR A 176 11.58 11.55 3.24
N ILE A 177 10.50 11.41 4.00
CA ILE A 177 9.37 12.32 3.97
C ILE A 177 9.60 13.32 5.09
N THR A 178 9.47 14.61 4.82
CA THR A 178 9.67 15.64 5.83
C THR A 178 8.35 16.32 6.18
N LEU A 179 8.10 16.43 7.48
CA LEU A 179 7.06 17.23 8.09
C LEU A 179 7.71 18.48 8.70
N PHE A 180 7.22 19.67 8.38
CA PHE A 180 7.76 20.91 8.92
C PHE A 180 6.68 21.98 9.11
N CYS A 181 6.89 22.87 10.09
CA CYS A 181 6.03 24.00 10.38
C CYS A 181 6.84 25.16 10.94
N ALA A 182 6.45 26.37 10.61
CA ALA A 182 6.95 27.56 11.28
C ALA A 182 6.43 27.59 12.73
N MET A 183 7.25 28.09 13.63
CA MET A 183 6.98 28.18 15.07
C MET A 183 6.96 29.65 15.48
N GLU A 184 5.94 30.05 16.23
CA GLU A 184 5.81 31.38 16.81
C GLU A 184 5.72 31.33 18.33
N HIS A 185 6.31 32.30 18.98
CA HIS A 185 6.17 32.53 20.41
C HIS A 185 5.96 34.00 20.67
N GLU A 186 4.93 34.36 21.43
CA GLU A 186 4.55 35.72 21.74
C GLU A 186 4.36 36.65 20.50
N GLY A 187 3.97 36.05 19.36
CA GLY A 187 3.76 36.76 18.09
C GLY A 187 5.03 36.98 17.24
N GLU A 188 6.16 36.45 17.68
CA GLU A 188 7.42 36.46 16.91
C GLU A 188 7.74 35.06 16.39
N GLU A 189 8.22 34.98 15.14
CA GLU A 189 8.73 33.73 14.57
C GLU A 189 10.03 33.32 15.28
N ILE A 190 10.01 32.16 15.95
CA ILE A 190 11.20 31.61 16.60
C ILE A 190 11.99 30.67 15.65
N GLY A 191 11.36 30.12 14.64
CA GLY A 191 12.03 29.27 13.66
C GLY A 191 11.11 28.28 12.95
N VAL A 192 11.69 27.24 12.36
CA VAL A 192 10.98 26.15 11.70
C VAL A 192 11.37 24.81 12.30
N LEU A 193 10.40 24.09 12.82
CA LEU A 193 10.56 22.72 13.33
C LEU A 193 10.42 21.72 12.17
N ILE A 194 11.31 20.73 12.10
CA ILE A 194 11.45 19.81 10.97
C ILE A 194 11.58 18.37 11.51
N PHE A 195 10.74 17.48 11.02
CA PHE A 195 10.76 16.05 11.32
C PHE A 195 11.03 15.25 10.06
N ASN A 196 12.08 14.47 10.03
CA ASN A 196 12.39 13.54 8.95
C ASN A 196 11.87 12.14 9.28
N ILE A 197 11.01 11.64 8.41
CA ILE A 197 10.34 10.35 8.53
C ILE A 197 10.98 9.39 7.56
N LYS A 198 11.32 8.19 8.06
CA LYS A 198 11.97 7.14 7.26
C LYS A 198 11.04 6.61 6.19
N VAL A 199 11.43 6.67 4.93
CA VAL A 199 10.73 5.98 3.84
C VAL A 199 10.73 4.46 4.08
N SER A 200 11.75 3.91 4.75
CA SER A 200 11.78 2.50 5.15
C SER A 200 10.65 2.10 6.12
N ALA A 201 10.15 3.03 6.94
CA ALA A 201 8.99 2.76 7.79
C ALA A 201 7.72 2.52 6.97
N LEU A 202 7.55 3.24 5.86
CA LEU A 202 6.47 2.95 4.91
C LEU A 202 6.71 1.64 4.16
N LYS A 203 7.96 1.33 3.79
CA LYS A 203 8.29 0.06 3.11
C LYS A 203 7.91 -1.15 3.96
N SER A 204 8.17 -1.12 5.27
CA SER A 204 7.84 -2.23 6.17
C SER A 204 6.35 -2.54 6.29
N ILE A 205 5.47 -1.57 6.00
CA ILE A 205 4.01 -1.79 5.98
C ILE A 205 3.61 -2.81 4.91
N PHE A 206 4.40 -2.93 3.84
CA PHE A 206 4.13 -3.83 2.71
C PHE A 206 4.70 -5.24 2.90
N ASP A 207 5.55 -5.48 3.90
CA ASP A 207 6.23 -6.77 4.09
C ASP A 207 5.26 -7.89 4.51
N ASP A 208 4.15 -7.55 5.17
CA ASP A 208 3.16 -8.50 5.70
C ASP A 208 2.00 -8.80 4.72
N ILE A 209 2.13 -8.41 3.44
CA ILE A 209 1.05 -8.63 2.47
C ILE A 209 0.97 -10.10 2.06
N ALA A 210 -0.20 -10.71 2.22
CA ALA A 210 -0.46 -12.12 1.89
C ALA A 210 -0.45 -12.44 0.38
N ILE A 211 -0.46 -11.43 -0.52
CA ILE A 211 -0.46 -11.62 -1.97
C ILE A 211 0.98 -11.77 -2.48
N LYS A 212 1.17 -12.66 -3.47
CA LYS A 212 2.50 -12.85 -4.08
C LYS A 212 2.99 -11.56 -4.77
N PRO A 213 4.21 -11.09 -4.47
CA PRO A 213 4.75 -9.85 -5.05
C PRO A 213 4.80 -9.83 -6.57
N SER A 214 4.82 -11.00 -7.24
CA SER A 214 4.84 -11.11 -8.71
C SER A 214 3.54 -10.69 -9.40
N GLU A 215 2.45 -10.58 -8.66
CA GLU A 215 1.10 -10.40 -9.20
C GLU A 215 0.58 -8.97 -9.10
N TYR A 216 1.27 -8.11 -8.35
CA TYR A 216 0.88 -6.71 -8.14
C TYR A 216 2.09 -5.78 -8.03
N LYS A 217 1.83 -4.49 -8.18
CA LYS A 217 2.76 -3.41 -7.86
C LYS A 217 2.02 -2.34 -7.07
N MET A 218 2.56 -1.99 -5.92
CA MET A 218 2.02 -0.94 -5.06
C MET A 218 3.00 0.22 -5.00
N LEU A 219 2.47 1.43 -5.05
CA LEU A 219 3.23 2.66 -5.09
C LEU A 219 2.61 3.66 -4.14
N VAL A 220 3.43 4.28 -3.31
CA VAL A 220 3.05 5.51 -2.63
C VAL A 220 3.60 6.66 -3.46
N CYS A 221 2.75 7.57 -3.87
CA CYS A 221 3.08 8.69 -4.74
C CYS A 221 2.65 10.02 -4.12
N ASN A 222 3.35 11.10 -4.47
CA ASN A 222 2.93 12.45 -4.14
C ASN A 222 1.93 13.00 -5.18
N GLU A 223 1.45 14.24 -4.98
CA GLU A 223 0.53 14.92 -5.90
C GLU A 223 1.07 15.06 -7.34
N LYS A 224 2.39 15.11 -7.48
CA LYS A 224 3.06 15.19 -8.79
C LYS A 224 3.23 13.81 -9.44
N LYS A 225 2.68 12.75 -8.83
CA LYS A 225 2.84 11.35 -9.28
C LYS A 225 4.29 10.84 -9.20
N GLU A 226 5.14 11.49 -8.40
CA GLU A 226 6.49 11.01 -8.09
C GLU A 226 6.39 9.86 -7.08
N VAL A 227 7.10 8.77 -7.38
CA VAL A 227 7.05 7.55 -6.55
C VAL A 227 7.93 7.70 -5.33
N ILE A 228 7.32 7.62 -4.14
CA ILE A 228 8.01 7.64 -2.85
C ILE A 228 8.47 6.23 -2.47
N VAL A 229 7.54 5.26 -2.57
CA VAL A 229 7.78 3.85 -2.26
C VAL A 229 7.24 3.01 -3.39
N SER A 230 7.98 1.98 -3.77
CA SER A 230 7.54 0.96 -4.72
C SER A 230 7.73 -0.42 -4.13
N PHE A 231 6.68 -1.24 -4.18
CA PHE A 231 6.68 -2.63 -3.72
C PHE A 231 6.04 -3.55 -4.75
N GLY A 232 6.49 -4.82 -4.81
CA GLY A 232 5.96 -5.83 -5.72
C GLY A 232 6.69 -5.94 -7.06
N ASN A 233 5.97 -6.26 -8.11
CA ASN A 233 6.53 -6.61 -9.42
C ASN A 233 7.13 -5.39 -10.14
N LYS A 234 8.45 -5.42 -10.37
CA LYS A 234 9.18 -4.36 -11.09
C LYS A 234 8.89 -4.35 -12.59
N ASP A 235 8.43 -5.48 -13.14
CA ASP A 235 8.17 -5.63 -14.59
C ASP A 235 6.84 -4.99 -15.02
N ILE A 236 5.97 -4.64 -14.07
CA ILE A 236 4.76 -3.88 -14.35
C ILE A 236 5.17 -2.45 -14.73
N LYS A 237 5.21 -2.19 -16.04
CA LYS A 237 5.55 -0.90 -16.64
C LYS A 237 4.28 -0.18 -17.11
N GLY A 238 4.31 1.15 -17.02
CA GLY A 238 3.22 1.98 -17.52
C GLY A 238 1.98 1.94 -16.64
N ILE A 239 1.81 2.97 -15.80
CA ILE A 239 0.61 3.16 -15.00
C ILE A 239 -0.33 4.05 -15.77
N ASP A 240 -1.53 3.56 -16.00
CA ASP A 240 -2.62 4.37 -16.57
C ASP A 240 -3.21 5.25 -15.45
N TRP A 241 -2.64 6.45 -15.31
CA TRP A 241 -3.04 7.38 -14.26
C TRP A 241 -4.47 7.91 -14.40
N GLU A 242 -5.00 7.94 -15.63
CA GLU A 242 -6.40 8.36 -15.87
C GLU A 242 -7.37 7.34 -15.27
N LYS A 243 -7.04 6.06 -15.35
CA LYS A 243 -7.82 4.99 -14.72
C LYS A 243 -7.67 4.97 -13.20
N ALA A 244 -6.50 5.36 -12.67
CA ALA A 244 -6.27 5.45 -11.23
C ALA A 244 -7.23 6.43 -10.54
N GLU A 245 -7.61 7.50 -11.20
CA GLU A 245 -8.47 8.57 -10.64
C GLU A 245 -9.95 8.18 -10.56
N THR A 246 -10.40 7.21 -11.34
CA THR A 246 -11.85 6.92 -11.45
C THR A 246 -12.40 6.05 -10.33
N GLY A 247 -11.58 5.29 -9.59
CA GLY A 247 -12.01 4.43 -8.47
C GLY A 247 -13.14 3.45 -8.81
N LYS A 248 -13.53 3.35 -10.11
CA LYS A 248 -14.64 2.52 -10.55
C LYS A 248 -14.23 1.05 -10.69
N TYR A 249 -15.15 0.19 -10.29
CA TYR A 249 -15.07 -1.23 -10.62
C TYR A 249 -14.92 -1.41 -12.13
N PRO A 250 -13.93 -2.16 -12.61
CA PRO A 250 -13.86 -2.48 -14.03
C PRO A 250 -15.01 -3.38 -14.42
N ASP A 251 -15.69 -3.05 -15.52
CA ASP A 251 -16.74 -3.87 -16.10
C ASP A 251 -16.19 -5.22 -16.59
N GLU A 252 -17.05 -6.25 -16.72
CA GLU A 252 -16.64 -7.58 -17.19
C GLU A 252 -15.90 -7.57 -18.54
N SER A 253 -16.25 -6.62 -19.42
CA SER A 253 -15.59 -6.42 -20.72
C SER A 253 -14.17 -5.87 -20.56
N GLU A 254 -13.92 -5.03 -19.57
CA GLU A 254 -12.61 -4.47 -19.26
C GLU A 254 -11.71 -5.54 -18.63
N ILE A 255 -12.26 -6.42 -17.78
CA ILE A 255 -11.52 -7.54 -17.18
C ILE A 255 -11.01 -8.52 -18.25
N LYS A 256 -11.76 -8.70 -19.33
CA LYS A 256 -11.35 -9.58 -20.44
C LYS A 256 -10.28 -8.97 -21.35
N ASN A 257 -10.28 -7.66 -21.51
CA ASN A 257 -9.43 -6.95 -22.47
C ASN A 257 -8.20 -6.27 -21.87
N ASN A 258 -8.19 -6.01 -20.56
CA ASN A 258 -7.08 -5.32 -19.90
C ASN A 258 -6.14 -6.30 -19.20
N SER A 259 -4.87 -6.16 -19.50
CA SER A 259 -3.80 -6.90 -18.81
C SER A 259 -3.50 -6.36 -17.42
N GLN A 260 -3.97 -5.16 -17.07
CA GLN A 260 -3.68 -4.46 -15.82
C GLN A 260 -4.88 -3.68 -15.30
N PHE A 261 -5.03 -3.67 -13.97
CA PHE A 261 -6.00 -2.87 -13.23
C PHE A 261 -5.29 -1.93 -12.28
N VAL A 262 -5.80 -0.72 -12.14
CA VAL A 262 -5.23 0.31 -11.26
C VAL A 262 -6.29 0.76 -10.29
N ILE A 263 -5.95 0.79 -8.99
CA ILE A 263 -6.77 1.35 -7.92
C ILE A 263 -5.92 2.39 -7.19
N SER A 264 -6.51 3.55 -6.90
CA SER A 264 -5.88 4.59 -6.12
C SER A 264 -6.71 4.92 -4.88
N SER A 265 -6.04 5.11 -3.75
CA SER A 265 -6.65 5.56 -2.51
C SER A 265 -5.86 6.75 -1.97
N PRO A 266 -6.53 7.87 -1.63
CA PRO A 266 -5.84 9.01 -1.05
C PRO A 266 -5.36 8.67 0.37
N VAL A 267 -4.18 9.19 0.70
CA VAL A 267 -3.63 9.22 2.06
C VAL A 267 -4.05 10.56 2.69
N GLU A 268 -4.40 10.56 3.97
CA GLU A 268 -4.91 11.76 4.67
C GLU A 268 -3.89 12.89 4.76
N PHE A 269 -2.60 12.55 4.68
CA PHE A 269 -1.50 13.49 4.87
C PHE A 269 -0.69 13.71 3.60
N GLY A 270 -0.18 14.92 3.44
CA GLY A 270 0.84 15.27 2.45
C GLY A 270 0.42 15.23 0.99
N GLY A 271 -0.88 15.10 0.69
CA GLY A 271 -1.34 14.92 -0.69
C GLY A 271 -0.82 13.61 -1.32
N PHE A 272 -0.47 12.63 -0.48
CA PHE A 272 0.00 11.34 -0.94
C PHE A 272 -1.16 10.44 -1.37
N SER A 273 -0.87 9.47 -2.22
CA SER A 273 -1.82 8.43 -2.63
C SER A 273 -1.15 7.07 -2.69
N LEU A 274 -1.90 6.04 -2.28
CA LEU A 274 -1.52 4.65 -2.50
C LEU A 274 -2.13 4.17 -3.80
N VAL A 275 -1.30 3.82 -4.76
CA VAL A 275 -1.71 3.31 -6.08
C VAL A 275 -1.32 1.85 -6.18
N THR A 276 -2.29 0.98 -6.44
CA THR A 276 -2.06 -0.45 -6.68
C THR A 276 -2.36 -0.79 -8.12
N VAL A 277 -1.39 -1.41 -8.76
CA VAL A 277 -1.49 -1.96 -10.12
C VAL A 277 -1.38 -3.47 -10.00
N PHE A 278 -2.35 -4.20 -10.52
CA PHE A 278 -2.32 -5.66 -10.52
C PHE A 278 -2.61 -6.23 -11.90
N ALA A 279 -2.01 -7.38 -12.16
CA ALA A 279 -2.19 -8.08 -13.43
C ALA A 279 -3.57 -8.74 -13.48
N GLY A 280 -4.28 -8.59 -14.59
CA GLY A 280 -5.58 -9.26 -14.81
C GLY A 280 -5.49 -10.79 -14.73
N SER A 281 -4.29 -11.34 -14.93
CA SER A 281 -4.01 -12.77 -14.74
C SER A 281 -4.25 -13.25 -13.30
N LEU A 282 -4.14 -12.40 -12.30
CA LEU A 282 -4.43 -12.73 -10.90
C LEU A 282 -5.88 -13.20 -10.73
N ILE A 283 -6.80 -12.47 -11.34
CA ILE A 283 -8.23 -12.82 -11.32
C ILE A 283 -8.53 -14.03 -12.21
N THR A 284 -7.90 -14.11 -13.38
CA THR A 284 -8.17 -15.18 -14.35
C THR A 284 -7.50 -16.51 -14.01
N ASN A 285 -6.34 -16.52 -13.38
CA ASN A 285 -5.60 -17.75 -13.05
C ASN A 285 -6.30 -18.56 -11.96
N GLN A 286 -6.84 -17.93 -10.93
CA GLN A 286 -7.60 -18.63 -9.89
C GLN A 286 -8.87 -19.25 -10.47
N TYR A 287 -9.60 -18.53 -11.32
CA TYR A 287 -10.74 -19.03 -12.04
C TYR A 287 -10.37 -20.24 -12.94
N ARG A 288 -9.28 -20.13 -13.69
CA ARG A 288 -8.81 -21.19 -14.59
C ARG A 288 -8.42 -22.47 -13.85
N LEU A 289 -7.90 -22.37 -12.61
CA LEU A 289 -7.60 -23.53 -11.77
C LEU A 289 -8.88 -24.25 -11.35
N ILE A 290 -9.89 -23.51 -10.89
CA ILE A 290 -11.20 -24.08 -10.49
C ILE A 290 -11.88 -24.74 -11.68
N MET A 291 -11.85 -24.10 -12.85
CA MET A 291 -12.38 -24.67 -14.08
C MET A 291 -11.72 -26.00 -14.45
N LYS A 292 -10.40 -26.10 -14.32
CA LYS A 292 -9.69 -27.36 -14.53
C LYS A 292 -10.11 -28.44 -13.54
N CYS A 293 -10.20 -28.13 -12.24
CA CYS A 293 -10.65 -29.08 -11.23
C CYS A 293 -12.08 -29.56 -11.52
N LEU A 294 -12.99 -28.66 -11.90
CA LEU A 294 -14.38 -28.99 -12.22
C LEU A 294 -14.45 -29.90 -13.45
N LEU A 295 -13.65 -29.61 -14.49
CA LEU A 295 -13.53 -30.45 -15.67
C LEU A 295 -13.02 -31.87 -15.31
N TYR A 296 -11.99 -31.96 -14.47
CA TYR A 296 -11.48 -33.27 -14.00
C TYR A 296 -12.53 -34.04 -13.23
N CYS A 297 -13.28 -33.40 -12.33
CA CYS A 297 -14.37 -34.04 -11.62
C CYS A 297 -15.45 -34.56 -12.58
N CYS A 298 -15.85 -33.79 -13.58
CA CYS A 298 -16.80 -34.26 -14.59
C CYS A 298 -16.30 -35.47 -15.38
N VAL A 299 -15.02 -35.49 -15.78
CA VAL A 299 -14.41 -36.61 -16.50
C VAL A 299 -14.39 -37.85 -15.61
N ILE A 300 -14.02 -37.76 -14.33
CA ILE A 300 -14.00 -38.87 -13.38
C ILE A 300 -15.41 -39.44 -13.17
N CYS A 301 -16.41 -38.57 -12.98
CA CYS A 301 -17.81 -38.98 -12.89
C CYS A 301 -18.25 -39.71 -14.15
N PHE A 302 -17.93 -39.22 -15.32
CA PHE A 302 -18.26 -39.83 -16.60
C PHE A 302 -17.65 -41.23 -16.75
N LEU A 303 -16.35 -41.35 -16.42
CA LEU A 303 -15.67 -42.66 -16.47
C LEU A 303 -16.25 -43.66 -15.46
N SER A 304 -16.58 -43.23 -14.25
CA SER A 304 -17.21 -44.10 -13.25
C SER A 304 -18.59 -44.58 -13.70
N PHE A 305 -19.38 -43.76 -14.37
CA PHE A 305 -20.66 -44.17 -14.95
C PHE A 305 -20.51 -45.18 -16.08
N ILE A 306 -19.50 -45.05 -16.94
CA ILE A 306 -19.21 -46.04 -17.99
C ILE A 306 -18.88 -47.37 -17.36
N ILE A 307 -18.05 -47.39 -16.32
CA ILE A 307 -17.67 -48.64 -15.62
C ILE A 307 -18.91 -49.30 -14.97
N ILE A 308 -19.75 -48.52 -14.29
CA ILE A 308 -20.99 -49.03 -13.68
C ILE A 308 -21.93 -49.60 -14.76
N ALA A 309 -22.11 -48.85 -15.86
CA ALA A 309 -22.95 -49.32 -16.99
C ALA A 309 -22.43 -50.60 -17.60
N TYR A 310 -21.11 -50.78 -17.71
CA TYR A 310 -20.49 -52.02 -18.20
C TYR A 310 -20.74 -53.19 -17.24
N ILE A 311 -20.59 -52.97 -15.92
CA ILE A 311 -20.84 -54.02 -14.91
C ILE A 311 -22.30 -54.44 -14.86
N VAL A 312 -23.24 -53.51 -15.02
CA VAL A 312 -24.70 -53.79 -14.98
C VAL A 312 -25.20 -54.42 -16.29
N SER A 313 -24.50 -54.18 -17.40
CA SER A 313 -24.87 -54.71 -18.72
C SER A 313 -24.27 -56.08 -19.05
N GLY A 314 -23.26 -56.53 -18.32
CA GLY A 314 -22.64 -57.86 -18.44
C GLY A 314 -23.28 -58.86 -17.51
#